data_22d5166cc10d241cabfe749dd506ce28
#
_entry.id   22d5166cc10d241cabfe749dd506ce28
#
_cell.length_a   1.000
_cell.length_b   1.000
_cell.length_c   1.000
_cell.angle_alpha   90.00
_cell.angle_beta   90.00
_cell.angle_gamma   90.00
#
_symmetry.space_group_name_H-M   'P 1'
#
loop_
_entity.id
_entity.type
_entity.pdbx_description
1 polymer ?
#
loop_
_entity_poly.entity_id
_entity_poly.type
_entity_poly.pdbx_seq_one_letter_code
_entity_poly.pdbx_strand_id
1 'polypeptide(L)'
;MQGASSTVKSTAAGPCLALHPNPLSATARALVPDFELPDLSGKKVSLRSMRGRPVLVSFFATWCPPCVEEAPSLEALAGHLGDKATVAIVSVDEDRNALKKYFIQGSRAIVLRDESQKVSASFGTFKFPESFLIDPAGKIRYAFINKRDWSVAEAAACIEGLR
;
A
#
# COMPACT_ATOMS: atom_id res chain seq x y z
N MET A 1 9.09 35.71 8.48
CA MET A 1 10.46 35.23 8.27
C MET A 1 10.71 33.89 8.94
N GLN A 2 10.59 33.85 10.24
CA GLN A 2 10.80 32.61 11.00
C GLN A 2 9.77 31.54 10.68
N GLY A 3 8.57 31.94 10.33
CA GLY A 3 7.52 31.01 9.94
C GLY A 3 7.83 30.19 8.70
N ALA A 4 8.60 30.76 7.78
CA ALA A 4 8.99 30.05 6.56
C ALA A 4 9.89 28.84 6.87
N SER A 5 10.79 29.00 7.82
CA SER A 5 11.68 27.91 8.23
C SER A 5 10.89 26.75 8.86
N SER A 6 9.95 27.06 9.74
CA SER A 6 9.08 26.04 10.34
C SER A 6 8.25 25.31 9.30
N THR A 7 7.73 26.06 8.34
CA THR A 7 6.91 25.49 7.27
C THR A 7 7.71 24.51 6.42
N VAL A 8 8.93 24.87 6.05
CA VAL A 8 9.80 24.00 5.26
C VAL A 8 10.10 22.70 6.02
N LYS A 9 10.40 22.82 7.30
CA LYS A 9 10.68 21.67 8.15
C LYS A 9 9.47 20.74 8.25
N SER A 10 8.29 21.30 8.46
CA SER A 10 7.05 20.55 8.52
C SER A 10 6.77 19.85 7.19
N THR A 11 6.98 20.53 6.07
CA THR A 11 6.76 19.98 4.74
C THR A 11 7.72 18.82 4.46
N ALA A 12 8.98 18.91 4.90
CA ALA A 12 9.97 17.86 4.65
C ALA A 12 9.66 16.55 5.38
N ALA A 13 9.07 16.61 6.57
CA ALA A 13 8.78 15.43 7.38
C ALA A 13 7.28 15.13 7.47
N GLY A 14 6.47 16.16 7.30
CA GLY A 14 5.06 16.16 7.63
C GLY A 14 4.15 15.24 6.82
N PRO A 15 4.31 15.11 5.49
CA PRO A 15 3.34 14.34 4.71
C PRO A 15 3.19 12.89 5.18
N CYS A 16 4.29 12.19 5.42
CA CYS A 16 4.23 10.82 5.89
C CYS A 16 3.75 10.72 7.34
N LEU A 17 4.20 11.63 8.19
CA LEU A 17 3.81 11.65 9.60
C LEU A 17 2.32 12.00 9.78
N ALA A 18 1.79 12.82 8.89
CA ALA A 18 0.36 13.17 8.91
C ALA A 18 -0.56 11.97 8.69
N LEU A 19 -0.03 10.88 8.12
CA LEU A 19 -0.78 9.64 7.94
C LEU A 19 -0.72 8.73 9.17
N HIS A 20 -0.05 9.17 10.23
CA HIS A 20 0.09 8.43 11.49
C HIS A 20 0.64 7.00 11.31
N PRO A 21 1.86 6.87 10.76
CA PRO A 21 2.45 5.55 10.59
C PRO A 21 2.70 4.86 11.92
N ASN A 22 2.61 3.54 11.91
CA ASN A 22 2.89 2.73 13.07
C ASN A 22 4.39 2.39 13.14
N PRO A 23 4.94 2.10 14.35
CA PRO A 23 6.33 1.70 14.47
C PRO A 23 6.63 0.43 13.66
N LEU A 24 7.76 0.41 12.98
CA LEU A 24 8.21 -0.78 12.26
C LEU A 24 8.89 -1.74 13.23
N SER A 25 8.54 -3.03 13.14
CA SER A 25 9.26 -4.08 13.85
C SER A 25 10.68 -4.19 13.31
N ALA A 26 11.58 -4.79 14.08
CA ALA A 26 12.95 -5.05 13.63
C ALA A 26 12.96 -5.93 12.37
N THR A 27 12.07 -6.92 12.31
CA THR A 27 11.93 -7.81 11.16
C THR A 27 11.50 -7.05 9.91
N ALA A 28 10.53 -6.16 10.05
CA ALA A 28 10.05 -5.35 8.93
C ALA A 28 11.11 -4.41 8.36
N ARG A 29 12.04 -3.97 9.21
CA ARG A 29 13.16 -3.11 8.77
C ARG A 29 14.25 -3.86 8.00
N ALA A 30 14.37 -5.16 8.22
CA ALA A 30 15.49 -5.92 7.72
C ALA A 30 15.37 -6.26 6.24
N LEU A 31 14.23 -6.74 5.80
CA LEU A 31 14.04 -7.21 4.42
C LEU A 31 12.56 -7.18 4.03
N VAL A 32 12.29 -6.64 2.87
CA VAL A 32 10.97 -6.85 2.25
C VAL A 32 10.99 -8.26 1.64
N PRO A 33 10.09 -9.14 2.06
CA PRO A 33 9.96 -10.43 1.43
C PRO A 33 9.58 -10.24 -0.04
N ASP A 34 10.34 -10.83 -0.96
CA ASP A 34 9.91 -10.88 -2.34
C ASP A 34 8.72 -11.83 -2.46
N PHE A 35 7.84 -11.55 -3.38
CA PHE A 35 6.69 -12.41 -3.63
C PHE A 35 6.30 -12.37 -5.09
N GLU A 36 5.57 -13.39 -5.50
CA GLU A 36 4.95 -13.46 -6.82
C GLU A 36 3.53 -13.95 -6.63
N LEU A 37 2.57 -13.13 -7.04
CA LEU A 37 1.15 -13.41 -6.86
C LEU A 37 0.39 -13.20 -8.16
N PRO A 38 -0.69 -13.97 -8.40
CA PRO A 38 -1.52 -13.75 -9.58
C PRO A 38 -2.36 -12.48 -9.43
N ASP A 39 -2.52 -11.77 -10.53
CA ASP A 39 -3.51 -10.71 -10.63
C ASP A 39 -4.90 -11.30 -10.95
N LEU A 40 -5.89 -10.44 -11.20
CA LEU A 40 -7.26 -10.88 -11.47
C LEU A 40 -7.38 -11.69 -12.76
N SER A 41 -6.45 -11.55 -13.69
CA SER A 41 -6.41 -12.33 -14.93
C SER A 41 -5.64 -13.64 -14.80
N GLY A 42 -4.97 -13.85 -13.68
CA GLY A 42 -4.10 -14.99 -13.45
C GLY A 42 -2.65 -14.75 -13.83
N LYS A 43 -2.30 -13.58 -14.34
CA LYS A 43 -0.92 -13.23 -14.65
C LYS A 43 -0.15 -13.02 -13.34
N LYS A 44 1.01 -13.63 -13.23
CA LYS A 44 1.85 -13.50 -12.05
C LYS A 44 2.62 -12.18 -12.05
N VAL A 45 2.58 -11.50 -10.91
CA VAL A 45 3.23 -10.20 -10.70
C VAL A 45 4.13 -10.34 -9.46
N SER A 46 5.39 -9.97 -9.59
CA SER A 46 6.34 -10.00 -8.48
C SER A 46 6.53 -8.61 -7.89
N LEU A 47 6.85 -8.54 -6.61
CA LEU A 47 7.22 -7.27 -5.97
C LEU A 47 8.46 -6.68 -6.65
N ARG A 48 9.41 -7.53 -7.03
CA ARG A 48 10.63 -7.12 -7.73
C ARG A 48 10.32 -6.35 -9.02
N SER A 49 9.28 -6.73 -9.74
CA SER A 49 8.89 -6.04 -10.97
C SER A 49 8.42 -4.61 -10.75
N MET A 50 8.10 -4.26 -9.51
CA MET A 50 7.61 -2.93 -9.13
C MET A 50 8.72 -2.02 -8.58
N ARG A 51 9.96 -2.52 -8.44
CA ARG A 51 11.10 -1.74 -7.94
C ARG A 51 11.45 -0.60 -8.88
N GLY A 52 12.13 0.40 -8.35
CA GLY A 52 12.52 1.61 -9.09
C GLY A 52 11.58 2.79 -8.84
N ARG A 53 10.45 2.54 -8.21
CA ARG A 53 9.51 3.55 -7.77
C ARG A 53 8.90 3.10 -6.44
N PRO A 54 8.32 4.04 -5.66
CA PRO A 54 7.65 3.64 -4.42
C PRO A 54 6.49 2.68 -4.67
N VAL A 55 6.25 1.77 -3.73
CA VAL A 55 5.14 0.82 -3.78
C VAL A 55 4.38 0.89 -2.47
N LEU A 56 3.08 1.10 -2.55
CA LEU A 56 2.19 0.96 -1.41
C LEU A 56 1.49 -0.41 -1.54
N VAL A 57 1.80 -1.32 -0.63
CA VAL A 57 1.15 -2.64 -0.56
C VAL A 57 0.08 -2.56 0.52
N SER A 58 -1.17 -2.80 0.15
CA SER A 58 -2.29 -2.78 1.08
C SER A 58 -2.96 -4.14 1.10
N PHE A 59 -2.95 -4.81 2.25
CA PHE A 59 -3.61 -6.10 2.44
C PHE A 59 -5.10 -5.89 2.69
N PHE A 60 -5.93 -6.66 2.01
CA PHE A 60 -7.35 -6.41 1.83
C PHE A 60 -8.14 -7.71 1.78
N ALA A 61 -9.40 -7.66 2.15
CA ALA A 61 -10.36 -8.72 1.88
C ALA A 61 -11.75 -8.13 1.65
N THR A 62 -12.52 -8.76 0.76
CA THR A 62 -13.89 -8.31 0.46
C THR A 62 -14.83 -8.47 1.65
N TRP A 63 -14.52 -9.40 2.57
CA TRP A 63 -15.30 -9.66 3.78
C TRP A 63 -14.89 -8.79 4.98
N CYS A 64 -13.97 -7.87 4.77
CA CYS A 64 -13.42 -6.99 5.81
C CYS A 64 -14.03 -5.59 5.65
N PRO A 65 -14.96 -5.15 6.52
CA PRO A 65 -15.60 -3.85 6.35
C PRO A 65 -14.63 -2.66 6.32
N PRO A 66 -13.63 -2.54 7.21
CA PRO A 66 -12.67 -1.44 7.11
C PRO A 66 -11.85 -1.46 5.82
N CYS A 67 -11.58 -2.65 5.26
CA CYS A 67 -10.89 -2.77 3.97
C CYS A 67 -11.74 -2.17 2.84
N VAL A 68 -13.03 -2.50 2.83
CA VAL A 68 -13.97 -2.00 1.84
C VAL A 68 -14.15 -0.49 1.96
N GLU A 69 -14.14 0.03 3.19
CA GLU A 69 -14.19 1.48 3.43
C GLU A 69 -12.94 2.19 2.90
N GLU A 70 -11.79 1.57 3.05
CA GLU A 70 -10.51 2.16 2.63
C GLU A 70 -10.30 2.12 1.11
N ALA A 71 -10.79 1.10 0.45
CA ALA A 71 -10.48 0.80 -0.96
C ALA A 71 -10.74 1.97 -1.93
N PRO A 72 -11.84 2.72 -1.83
CA PRO A 72 -12.03 3.87 -2.73
C PRO A 72 -10.93 4.92 -2.63
N SER A 73 -10.38 5.16 -1.44
CA SER A 73 -9.28 6.10 -1.27
C SER A 73 -7.97 5.57 -1.87
N LEU A 74 -7.74 4.26 -1.83
CA LEU A 74 -6.61 3.64 -2.52
C LEU A 74 -6.73 3.77 -4.03
N GLU A 75 -7.94 3.62 -4.57
CA GLU A 75 -8.20 3.80 -6.00
C GLU A 75 -7.94 5.26 -6.42
N ALA A 76 -8.40 6.21 -5.63
CA ALA A 76 -8.14 7.63 -5.87
C ALA A 76 -6.64 7.94 -5.86
N LEU A 77 -5.92 7.41 -4.89
CA LEU A 77 -4.47 7.57 -4.78
C LEU A 77 -3.76 6.99 -6.00
N ALA A 78 -4.13 5.77 -6.41
CA ALA A 78 -3.53 5.11 -7.57
C ALA A 78 -3.73 5.94 -8.83
N GLY A 79 -4.93 6.48 -9.03
CA GLY A 79 -5.21 7.34 -10.16
C GLY A 79 -4.41 8.64 -10.15
N HIS A 80 -4.23 9.23 -8.98
CA HIS A 80 -3.44 10.46 -8.83
C HIS A 80 -1.95 10.22 -9.07
N LEU A 81 -1.41 9.15 -8.54
CA LEU A 81 0.02 8.83 -8.67
C LEU A 81 0.42 8.44 -10.10
N GLY A 82 -0.50 7.82 -10.84
CA GLY A 82 -0.19 7.35 -12.19
C GLY A 82 0.99 6.39 -12.19
N ASP A 83 2.02 6.69 -12.97
CA ASP A 83 3.23 5.88 -13.06
C ASP A 83 4.35 6.33 -12.12
N LYS A 84 4.11 7.32 -11.27
CA LYS A 84 5.10 7.79 -10.28
C LYS A 84 5.33 6.80 -9.16
N ALA A 85 4.32 6.01 -8.85
CA ALA A 85 4.36 5.00 -7.80
C ALA A 85 3.32 3.92 -8.09
N THR A 86 3.48 2.76 -7.45
CA THR A 86 2.55 1.65 -7.61
C THR A 86 1.71 1.50 -6.34
N VAL A 87 0.40 1.34 -6.51
CA VAL A 87 -0.50 0.91 -5.45
C VAL A 87 -0.90 -0.52 -5.75
N ALA A 88 -0.58 -1.43 -4.84
CA ALA A 88 -0.90 -2.85 -4.96
C ALA A 88 -1.88 -3.23 -3.84
N ILE A 89 -3.08 -3.60 -4.20
CA ILE A 89 -4.08 -4.15 -3.29
C ILE A 89 -3.90 -5.66 -3.31
N VAL A 90 -3.48 -6.23 -2.19
CA VAL A 90 -3.23 -7.66 -2.07
C VAL A 90 -4.35 -8.29 -1.26
N SER A 91 -5.21 -9.02 -1.95
CA SER A 91 -6.38 -9.67 -1.34
C SER A 91 -6.00 -10.99 -0.72
N VAL A 92 -6.52 -11.24 0.49
CA VAL A 92 -6.44 -12.56 1.14
C VAL A 92 -7.73 -13.34 0.97
N ASP A 93 -8.61 -12.94 0.06
CA ASP A 93 -9.85 -13.67 -0.20
C ASP A 93 -9.55 -15.08 -0.71
N GLU A 94 -10.20 -16.07 -0.11
CA GLU A 94 -10.17 -17.44 -0.61
C GLU A 94 -11.09 -17.60 -1.81
N ASP A 95 -12.19 -16.85 -1.84
CA ASP A 95 -13.17 -16.89 -2.93
C ASP A 95 -12.74 -15.93 -4.04
N ARG A 96 -12.18 -16.54 -5.10
CA ARG A 96 -11.79 -15.81 -6.31
C ARG A 96 -12.97 -15.07 -6.95
N ASN A 97 -14.13 -15.67 -6.94
CA ASN A 97 -15.30 -15.09 -7.58
C ASN A 97 -15.78 -13.85 -6.83
N ALA A 98 -15.75 -13.86 -5.51
CA ALA A 98 -16.07 -12.69 -4.70
C ALA A 98 -15.11 -11.53 -5.00
N LEU A 99 -13.83 -11.82 -5.14
CA LEU A 99 -12.83 -10.80 -5.47
C LEU A 99 -13.05 -10.24 -6.87
N LYS A 100 -13.30 -11.10 -7.87
CA LYS A 100 -13.58 -10.67 -9.24
C LYS A 100 -14.83 -9.82 -9.31
N LYS A 101 -15.88 -10.21 -8.57
CA LYS A 101 -17.13 -9.45 -8.51
C LYS A 101 -16.91 -8.06 -7.91
N TYR A 102 -16.10 -7.97 -6.84
CA TYR A 102 -15.80 -6.71 -6.20
C TYR A 102 -15.11 -5.73 -7.16
N PHE A 103 -14.16 -6.22 -7.94
CA PHE A 103 -13.39 -5.40 -8.89
C PHE A 103 -13.92 -5.50 -10.32
N ILE A 104 -15.21 -5.81 -10.51
CA ILE A 104 -15.76 -6.02 -11.86
C ILE A 104 -15.65 -4.79 -12.75
N GLN A 105 -15.65 -3.59 -12.16
CA GLN A 105 -15.48 -2.33 -12.90
C GLN A 105 -14.01 -2.01 -13.16
N GLY A 106 -13.11 -2.91 -12.80
CA GLY A 106 -11.67 -2.70 -12.90
C GLY A 106 -11.09 -1.99 -11.68
N SER A 107 -9.80 -1.71 -11.74
CA SER A 107 -9.08 -1.01 -10.68
C SER A 107 -7.95 -0.18 -11.27
N ARG A 108 -7.68 0.96 -10.66
CA ARG A 108 -6.50 1.78 -10.96
C ARG A 108 -5.27 1.27 -10.24
N ALA A 109 -5.48 0.50 -9.18
CA ALA A 109 -4.42 -0.21 -8.47
C ALA A 109 -4.15 -1.56 -9.14
N ILE A 110 -2.99 -2.14 -8.85
CA ILE A 110 -2.73 -3.54 -9.18
C ILE A 110 -3.40 -4.39 -8.11
N VAL A 111 -4.29 -5.31 -8.52
CA VAL A 111 -4.98 -6.19 -7.58
C VAL A 111 -4.39 -7.58 -7.69
N LEU A 112 -3.83 -8.07 -6.58
CA LEU A 112 -3.18 -9.37 -6.49
C LEU A 112 -3.92 -10.24 -5.47
N ARG A 113 -3.78 -11.55 -5.59
CA ARG A 113 -4.45 -12.50 -4.70
C ARG A 113 -3.46 -13.36 -3.93
N ASP A 114 -3.50 -13.24 -2.61
CA ASP A 114 -2.73 -14.02 -1.65
C ASP A 114 -3.65 -14.99 -0.92
N GLU A 115 -4.18 -15.97 -1.65
CA GLU A 115 -5.18 -16.92 -1.14
C GLU A 115 -4.70 -17.69 0.09
N SER A 116 -3.44 -18.09 0.10
CA SER A 116 -2.86 -18.85 1.21
C SER A 116 -2.48 -18.00 2.41
N GLN A 117 -2.53 -16.67 2.28
CA GLN A 117 -2.08 -15.69 3.28
C GLN A 117 -0.59 -15.82 3.64
N LYS A 118 0.20 -16.48 2.81
CA LYS A 118 1.64 -16.61 3.07
C LYS A 118 2.36 -15.29 2.91
N VAL A 119 1.97 -14.48 1.93
CA VAL A 119 2.59 -13.18 1.69
C VAL A 119 2.23 -12.21 2.81
N SER A 120 0.95 -12.10 3.17
CA SER A 120 0.55 -11.23 4.28
C SER A 120 1.25 -11.63 5.57
N ALA A 121 1.34 -12.93 5.87
CA ALA A 121 2.04 -13.43 7.05
C ALA A 121 3.54 -13.08 7.02
N SER A 122 4.17 -13.11 5.85
CA SER A 122 5.58 -12.75 5.71
C SER A 122 5.84 -11.27 6.02
N PHE A 123 4.82 -10.42 5.86
CA PHE A 123 4.87 -9.02 6.28
C PHE A 123 4.48 -8.84 7.77
N GLY A 124 4.10 -9.91 8.44
CA GLY A 124 3.62 -9.86 9.82
C GLY A 124 2.17 -9.42 9.93
N THR A 125 1.40 -9.48 8.87
CA THR A 125 0.02 -9.01 8.82
C THR A 125 -0.95 -10.16 9.05
N PHE A 126 -1.69 -10.09 10.15
CA PHE A 126 -2.74 -11.07 10.51
C PHE A 126 -4.09 -10.41 10.75
N LYS A 127 -4.15 -9.09 10.72
CA LYS A 127 -5.37 -8.28 10.82
C LYS A 127 -5.43 -7.33 9.64
N PHE A 128 -6.62 -7.05 9.17
CA PHE A 128 -6.82 -6.28 7.94
C PHE A 128 -7.70 -5.06 8.20
N PRO A 129 -7.47 -3.94 7.49
CA PRO A 129 -6.40 -3.70 6.53
C PRO A 129 -5.08 -3.34 7.21
N GLU A 130 -3.99 -3.62 6.51
CA GLU A 130 -2.66 -3.19 6.92
C GLU A 130 -1.88 -2.85 5.67
N SER A 131 -1.17 -1.72 5.68
CA SER A 131 -0.46 -1.24 4.49
C SER A 131 1.00 -0.98 4.80
N PHE A 132 1.85 -1.17 3.80
CA PHE A 132 3.29 -0.96 3.89
C PHE A 132 3.75 -0.09 2.73
N LEU A 133 4.50 0.95 3.04
CA LEU A 133 5.11 1.81 2.03
C LEU A 133 6.57 1.40 1.84
N ILE A 134 6.88 0.99 0.63
CA ILE A 134 8.17 0.44 0.22
C ILE A 134 8.86 1.46 -0.68
N ASP A 135 10.14 1.74 -0.41
CA ASP A 135 10.90 2.71 -1.20
C ASP A 135 11.38 2.10 -2.53
N PRO A 136 11.91 2.93 -3.45
CA PRO A 136 12.37 2.43 -4.75
C PRO A 136 13.45 1.36 -4.68
N ALA A 137 14.21 1.31 -3.58
CA ALA A 137 15.24 0.29 -3.35
C ALA A 137 14.67 -1.02 -2.81
N GLY A 138 13.38 -1.03 -2.44
CA GLY A 138 12.71 -2.22 -1.94
C GLY A 138 12.70 -2.35 -0.42
N LYS A 139 12.94 -1.27 0.32
CA LYS A 139 12.88 -1.28 1.79
C LYS A 139 11.54 -0.79 2.28
N ILE A 140 11.00 -1.43 3.32
CA ILE A 140 9.82 -0.93 4.01
C ILE A 140 10.21 0.31 4.81
N ARG A 141 9.55 1.42 4.50
CA ARG A 141 9.81 2.70 5.18
C ARG A 141 8.73 3.01 6.21
N TYR A 142 7.50 2.63 5.94
CA TYR A 142 6.37 2.91 6.83
C TYR A 142 5.38 1.76 6.82
N ALA A 143 4.75 1.54 7.97
CA ALA A 143 3.63 0.61 8.14
C ALA A 143 2.42 1.38 8.65
N PHE A 144 1.24 0.98 8.22
CA PHE A 144 -0.02 1.60 8.60
C PHE A 144 -0.99 0.50 9.01
N ILE A 145 -1.20 0.34 10.29
CA ILE A 145 -2.13 -0.65 10.84
C ILE A 145 -3.52 -0.03 10.87
N ASN A 146 -4.51 -0.76 10.36
CA ASN A 146 -5.88 -0.30 10.19
C ASN A 146 -5.99 0.71 9.03
N LYS A 147 -7.24 1.10 8.72
CA LYS A 147 -7.52 1.93 7.54
C LYS A 147 -6.97 3.34 7.65
N ARG A 148 -6.69 3.91 6.49
CA ARG A 148 -6.33 5.32 6.31
C ARG A 148 -7.17 5.89 5.18
N ASP A 149 -7.32 7.20 5.16
CA ASP A 149 -7.84 7.90 3.99
C ASP A 149 -6.67 8.26 3.08
N TRP A 150 -6.49 7.49 2.03
CA TRP A 150 -5.39 7.66 1.08
C TRP A 150 -5.65 8.75 0.05
N SER A 151 -6.85 9.34 0.05
CA SER A 151 -7.21 10.42 -0.87
C SER A 151 -6.74 11.79 -0.42
N VAL A 152 -6.22 11.91 0.81
CA VAL A 152 -5.71 13.18 1.31
C VAL A 152 -4.42 13.57 0.59
N ALA A 153 -4.17 14.87 0.45
CA ALA A 153 -3.00 15.39 -0.26
C ALA A 153 -1.68 14.89 0.33
N GLU A 154 -1.61 14.70 1.63
CA GLU A 154 -0.43 14.21 2.34
C GLU A 154 -0.04 12.80 1.90
N ALA A 155 -1.00 11.96 1.50
CA ALA A 155 -0.70 10.60 1.04
C ALA A 155 0.14 10.62 -0.24
N ALA A 156 -0.31 11.33 -1.26
CA ALA A 156 0.45 11.47 -2.50
C ALA A 156 1.80 12.15 -2.25
N ALA A 157 1.82 13.22 -1.45
CA ALA A 157 3.05 13.93 -1.13
C ALA A 157 4.07 13.04 -0.42
N CYS A 158 3.61 12.22 0.54
CA CYS A 158 4.46 11.25 1.22
C CYS A 158 5.10 10.28 0.23
N ILE A 159 4.29 9.68 -0.62
CA ILE A 159 4.74 8.63 -1.55
C ILE A 159 5.66 9.21 -2.63
N GLU A 160 5.29 10.34 -3.22
CA GLU A 160 6.09 10.98 -4.26
C GLU A 160 7.44 11.47 -3.73
N GLY A 161 7.52 11.84 -2.46
CA GLY A 161 8.75 12.27 -1.82
C GLY A 161 9.68 11.14 -1.39
N LEU A 162 9.26 9.90 -1.50
CA LEU A 162 10.02 8.76 -1.01
C LEU A 162 11.14 8.39 -2.00
N ARG A 163 12.40 8.36 -1.46
CA ARG A 163 13.59 8.00 -2.24
C ARG A 163 14.25 6.76 -1.68
#